data_aea993f4705fee4d6d20502a0b835869
#
_entry.id   aea993f4705fee4d6d20502a0b835869
#
_cell.length_a   1.000
_cell.length_b   1.000
_cell.length_c   1.000
_cell.angle_alpha   90.00
_cell.angle_beta   90.00
_cell.angle_gamma   90.00
#
_symmetry.space_group_name_H-M   'P 1'
#
loop_
_entity.id
_entity.type
_entity.pdbx_description
1 polymer ?
#
loop_
_entity_poly.entity_id
_entity_poly.type
_entity_poly.pdbx_seq_one_letter_code
_entity_poly.pdbx_strand_id
1 'polypeptide(L)'
;MQNNYGIYYRAYAMTNSAPQQAQPVTLDDYQLDDRYKRTSGQIFLTGTQALVRIPLLQAEADKKAGLNTAGFISGYRGSPLGNYDRELWTCGATLKEHNITFTPGINEELAATAVLGSQQVETSGHADYDGVFGIWYGKGPGADRASDALKHANSFGASPHGGVLVVAGDDHGAVSSSMNHQSEQLMESWMMPVLAPSNLLDYLNFGLYGFALSRYS
;
A
#
# COMPACT_ATOMS: atom_id res chain seq x y z
N MET A 1 -6.86 -23.29 -15.57
CA MET A 1 -7.32 -21.98 -15.04
C MET A 1 -6.39 -20.93 -15.62
N GLN A 2 -6.86 -20.14 -16.58
CA GLN A 2 -6.04 -19.07 -17.18
C GLN A 2 -6.03 -17.90 -16.21
N ASN A 3 -4.82 -17.55 -15.76
CA ASN A 3 -4.57 -16.43 -14.84
C ASN A 3 -5.00 -15.10 -15.49
N ASN A 4 -6.13 -14.56 -15.09
CA ASN A 4 -6.59 -13.24 -15.50
C ASN A 4 -5.68 -12.09 -15.00
N TYR A 5 -4.74 -12.36 -14.11
CA TYR A 5 -3.75 -11.38 -13.61
C TYR A 5 -2.74 -10.91 -14.69
N GLY A 6 -2.47 -11.73 -15.72
CA GLY A 6 -1.59 -11.36 -16.83
C GLY A 6 -2.12 -10.22 -17.71
N ILE A 7 -3.43 -9.97 -17.71
CA ILE A 7 -4.06 -8.96 -18.56
C ILE A 7 -3.91 -7.55 -17.97
N TYR A 8 -3.96 -7.42 -16.65
CA TYR A 8 -3.81 -6.11 -15.98
C TYR A 8 -2.38 -5.59 -16.03
N TYR A 9 -1.38 -6.45 -15.88
CA TYR A 9 0.03 -6.08 -16.07
C TYR A 9 0.34 -5.64 -17.50
N ARG A 10 -0.28 -6.28 -18.49
CA ARG A 10 -0.12 -5.89 -19.89
C ARG A 10 -0.72 -4.53 -20.21
N ALA A 11 -1.82 -4.14 -19.60
CA ALA A 11 -2.43 -2.83 -19.82
C ALA A 11 -1.60 -1.69 -19.21
N TYR A 12 -0.97 -1.89 -18.04
CA TYR A 12 -0.10 -0.88 -17.41
C TYR A 12 1.32 -0.83 -18.00
N ALA A 13 1.86 -1.98 -18.44
CA ALA A 13 3.18 -2.07 -19.06
C ALA A 13 3.18 -1.81 -20.57
N MET A 14 2.06 -1.93 -21.27
CA MET A 14 1.96 -1.73 -22.73
C MET A 14 1.55 -0.32 -23.15
N THR A 15 1.34 0.61 -22.26
CA THR A 15 1.22 2.04 -22.62
C THR A 15 2.57 2.72 -22.87
N ASN A 16 3.66 1.95 -22.98
CA ASN A 16 4.91 2.37 -23.61
C ASN A 16 4.88 2.31 -25.15
N SER A 17 3.73 2.49 -25.78
CA SER A 17 3.66 3.12 -27.10
C SER A 17 4.19 4.55 -26.93
N ALA A 18 5.07 4.98 -27.84
CA ALA A 18 5.74 6.28 -27.85
C ALA A 18 4.86 7.38 -27.24
N PRO A 19 5.41 8.30 -26.43
CA PRO A 19 4.61 9.23 -25.67
C PRO A 19 3.69 9.96 -26.66
N GLN A 20 2.40 9.57 -26.66
CA GLN A 20 1.39 10.47 -27.16
C GLN A 20 1.62 11.75 -26.35
N GLN A 21 1.93 12.84 -27.02
CA GLN A 21 2.10 14.13 -26.39
C GLN A 21 0.86 14.34 -25.52
N ALA A 22 1.02 14.07 -24.23
CA ALA A 22 -0.05 14.30 -23.26
C ALA A 22 -0.42 15.77 -23.42
N GLN A 23 -1.67 16.05 -23.75
CA GLN A 23 -2.15 17.42 -23.82
C GLN A 23 -1.82 18.08 -22.47
N PRO A 24 -1.21 19.27 -22.44
CA PRO A 24 -0.88 19.93 -21.20
C PRO A 24 -2.19 20.11 -20.41
N VAL A 25 -2.20 19.54 -19.19
CA VAL A 25 -3.30 19.79 -18.25
C VAL A 25 -3.22 21.26 -17.89
N THR A 26 -4.22 22.03 -18.28
CA THR A 26 -4.30 23.42 -17.84
C THR A 26 -4.59 23.43 -16.34
N LEU A 27 -3.94 24.33 -15.59
CA LEU A 27 -4.15 24.46 -14.14
C LEU A 27 -5.62 24.74 -13.79
N ASP A 28 -6.38 25.30 -14.74
CA ASP A 28 -7.79 25.64 -14.58
C ASP A 28 -8.71 24.42 -14.43
N ASP A 29 -8.28 23.25 -14.93
CA ASP A 29 -9.05 22.01 -14.88
C ASP A 29 -8.60 21.04 -13.76
N TYR A 30 -7.54 21.37 -13.00
CA TYR A 30 -7.00 20.50 -11.98
C TYR A 30 -7.49 20.88 -10.59
N GLN A 31 -8.16 19.93 -9.93
CA GLN A 31 -8.60 20.05 -8.53
C GLN A 31 -7.63 19.31 -7.62
N LEU A 32 -7.49 19.76 -6.37
CA LEU A 32 -6.58 19.11 -5.40
C LEU A 32 -6.92 17.65 -5.15
N ASP A 33 -8.18 17.27 -5.24
CA ASP A 33 -8.66 15.90 -5.06
C ASP A 33 -8.36 14.98 -6.25
N ASP A 34 -8.01 15.53 -7.41
CA ASP A 34 -7.69 14.76 -8.62
C ASP A 34 -6.53 13.80 -8.38
N ARG A 35 -5.61 14.16 -7.46
CA ARG A 35 -4.51 13.29 -7.04
C ARG A 35 -4.99 11.92 -6.52
N TYR A 36 -6.21 11.85 -5.99
CA TYR A 36 -6.79 10.62 -5.46
C TYR A 36 -7.91 10.05 -6.34
N LYS A 37 -8.65 10.90 -7.06
CA LYS A 37 -9.86 10.54 -7.81
C LYS A 37 -9.64 10.34 -9.30
N ARG A 38 -8.68 11.06 -9.90
CA ARG A 38 -8.46 10.99 -11.35
C ARG A 38 -7.90 9.63 -11.77
N THR A 39 -8.57 8.96 -12.70
CA THR A 39 -8.20 7.62 -13.19
C THR A 39 -7.38 7.64 -14.47
N SER A 40 -7.25 8.81 -15.12
CA SER A 40 -6.49 8.99 -16.36
C SER A 40 -5.90 10.39 -16.45
N GLY A 41 -4.90 10.59 -17.30
CA GLY A 41 -4.20 11.85 -17.48
C GLY A 41 -3.11 12.09 -16.44
N GLN A 42 -2.62 13.34 -16.37
CA GLN A 42 -1.55 13.73 -15.47
C GLN A 42 -2.10 14.10 -14.09
N ILE A 43 -1.37 13.73 -13.06
CA ILE A 43 -1.64 14.08 -11.66
C ILE A 43 -0.36 14.54 -10.98
N PHE A 44 -0.48 15.41 -9.99
CA PHE A 44 0.64 15.89 -9.18
C PHE A 44 0.60 15.21 -7.81
N LEU A 45 1.66 14.48 -7.47
CA LEU A 45 1.79 13.71 -6.23
C LEU A 45 3.10 14.01 -5.52
N THR A 46 3.06 14.05 -4.21
CA THR A 46 4.24 13.82 -3.35
C THR A 46 4.41 12.32 -3.13
N GLY A 47 5.56 11.89 -2.60
CA GLY A 47 5.78 10.48 -2.24
C GLY A 47 4.72 9.94 -1.26
N THR A 48 4.39 10.73 -0.24
CA THR A 48 3.35 10.36 0.74
C THR A 48 1.97 10.22 0.09
N GLN A 49 1.63 11.12 -0.85
CA GLN A 49 0.36 11.04 -1.58
C GLN A 49 0.31 9.85 -2.55
N ALA A 50 1.46 9.47 -3.12
CA ALA A 50 1.55 8.24 -3.90
C ALA A 50 1.27 7.00 -3.05
N LEU A 51 1.78 6.94 -1.82
CA LEU A 51 1.47 5.86 -0.87
C LEU A 51 -0.04 5.79 -0.54
N VAL A 52 -0.71 6.93 -0.35
CA VAL A 52 -2.18 6.98 -0.16
C VAL A 52 -2.92 6.49 -1.39
N ARG A 53 -2.39 6.75 -2.58
CA ARG A 53 -3.03 6.34 -3.84
C ARG A 53 -2.96 4.84 -4.09
N ILE A 54 -1.95 4.13 -3.60
CA ILE A 54 -1.78 2.68 -3.81
C ILE A 54 -3.03 1.89 -3.40
N PRO A 55 -3.55 2.01 -2.16
CA PRO A 55 -4.74 1.26 -1.73
C PRO A 55 -6.00 1.65 -2.51
N LEU A 56 -6.13 2.91 -2.96
CA LEU A 56 -7.25 3.33 -3.81
C LEU A 56 -7.19 2.65 -5.18
N LEU A 57 -6.00 2.57 -5.78
CA LEU A 57 -5.81 1.86 -7.06
C LEU A 57 -6.04 0.35 -6.92
N GLN A 58 -5.66 -0.24 -5.77
CA GLN A 58 -5.94 -1.65 -5.49
C GLN A 58 -7.44 -1.92 -5.40
N ALA A 59 -8.18 -1.09 -4.66
CA ALA A 59 -9.64 -1.19 -4.57
C ALA A 59 -10.32 -1.07 -5.96
N GLU A 60 -9.86 -0.13 -6.78
CA GLU A 60 -10.35 0.03 -8.15
C GLU A 60 -10.03 -1.18 -9.04
N ALA A 61 -8.84 -1.77 -8.90
CA ALA A 61 -8.44 -2.96 -9.64
C ALA A 61 -9.30 -4.17 -9.24
N ASP A 62 -9.53 -4.37 -7.96
CA ASP A 62 -10.37 -5.44 -7.43
C ASP A 62 -11.82 -5.30 -7.90
N LYS A 63 -12.37 -4.10 -7.80
CA LYS A 63 -13.72 -3.80 -8.30
C LYS A 63 -13.86 -4.09 -9.80
N LYS A 64 -12.86 -3.73 -10.62
CA LYS A 64 -12.83 -4.06 -12.05
C LYS A 64 -12.73 -5.56 -12.30
N ALA A 65 -12.11 -6.30 -11.40
CA ALA A 65 -12.04 -7.77 -11.44
C ALA A 65 -13.32 -8.46 -10.93
N GLY A 66 -14.31 -7.69 -10.46
CA GLY A 66 -15.57 -8.21 -9.92
C GLY A 66 -15.48 -8.66 -8.47
N LEU A 67 -14.42 -8.27 -7.75
CA LEU A 67 -14.23 -8.60 -6.33
C LEU A 67 -14.82 -7.50 -5.43
N ASN A 68 -15.44 -7.93 -4.35
CA ASN A 68 -15.92 -7.06 -3.26
C ASN A 68 -14.89 -7.08 -2.12
N THR A 69 -13.78 -6.37 -2.27
CA THR A 69 -12.74 -6.29 -1.24
C THR A 69 -12.86 -5.05 -0.39
N ALA A 70 -12.26 -5.10 0.81
CA ALA A 70 -12.03 -3.95 1.66
C ALA A 70 -10.52 -3.72 1.85
N GLY A 71 -10.16 -2.54 2.36
CA GLY A 71 -8.79 -2.19 2.71
C GLY A 71 -8.65 -1.88 4.20
N PHE A 72 -7.53 -2.29 4.80
CA PHE A 72 -7.18 -1.95 6.17
C PHE A 72 -5.77 -1.39 6.26
N ILE A 73 -5.64 -0.17 6.79
CA ILE A 73 -4.36 0.52 6.93
C ILE A 73 -4.11 0.75 8.42
N SER A 74 -3.00 0.25 8.93
CA SER A 74 -2.57 0.48 10.31
C SER A 74 -1.04 0.57 10.38
N GLY A 75 -0.54 1.35 11.31
CA GLY A 75 0.89 1.58 11.51
C GLY A 75 1.11 2.62 12.59
N TYR A 76 2.33 3.07 12.71
CA TYR A 76 2.69 4.10 13.67
C TYR A 76 3.54 5.17 13.00
N ARG A 77 3.14 6.43 13.21
CA ARG A 77 3.79 7.59 12.57
C ARG A 77 5.22 7.78 13.03
N GLY A 78 6.09 8.11 12.09
CA GLY A 78 7.48 8.46 12.32
C GLY A 78 8.10 8.99 11.04
N SER A 79 9.04 9.94 11.16
CA SER A 79 9.76 10.46 9.99
C SER A 79 10.61 9.34 9.34
N PRO A 80 10.61 9.19 8.00
CA PRO A 80 10.07 10.11 6.98
C PRO A 80 8.57 9.94 6.68
N LEU A 81 7.86 8.96 7.27
CA LEU A 81 6.44 8.70 7.02
C LEU A 81 5.48 9.55 7.89
N GLY A 82 5.98 10.56 8.60
CA GLY A 82 5.20 11.32 9.57
C GLY A 82 3.96 12.04 9.03
N ASN A 83 3.93 12.35 7.72
CA ASN A 83 2.78 12.96 7.08
C ASN A 83 1.77 11.94 6.50
N TYR A 84 2.06 10.65 6.55
CA TYR A 84 1.18 9.62 5.95
C TYR A 84 -0.18 9.57 6.64
N ASP A 85 -0.19 9.57 7.98
CA ASP A 85 -1.43 9.63 8.77
C ASP A 85 -2.28 10.84 8.38
N ARG A 86 -1.65 12.01 8.28
CA ARG A 86 -2.34 13.26 7.94
C ARG A 86 -2.98 13.19 6.57
N GLU A 87 -2.26 12.67 5.58
CA GLU A 87 -2.80 12.50 4.22
C GLU A 87 -3.95 11.47 4.20
N LEU A 88 -3.84 10.36 4.95
CA LEU A 88 -4.91 9.38 5.09
C LEU A 88 -6.18 9.99 5.72
N TRP A 89 -6.04 10.80 6.77
CA TRP A 89 -7.17 11.52 7.37
C TRP A 89 -7.78 12.54 6.41
N THR A 90 -6.94 13.29 5.68
CA THR A 90 -7.41 14.26 4.67
C THR A 90 -8.19 13.57 3.56
N CYS A 91 -7.78 12.38 3.17
CA CYS A 91 -8.43 11.56 2.14
C CYS A 91 -9.55 10.65 2.69
N GLY A 92 -9.95 10.80 3.95
CA GLY A 92 -10.83 9.87 4.67
C GLY A 92 -12.17 9.59 3.98
N ALA A 93 -12.79 10.59 3.34
CA ALA A 93 -14.03 10.39 2.58
C ALA A 93 -13.81 9.46 1.38
N THR A 94 -12.73 9.68 0.61
CA THR A 94 -12.39 8.87 -0.55
C THR A 94 -11.99 7.44 -0.12
N LEU A 95 -11.28 7.28 0.98
CA LEU A 95 -10.97 5.95 1.55
C LEU A 95 -12.26 5.19 1.88
N LYS A 96 -13.22 5.86 2.53
CA LYS A 96 -14.52 5.26 2.88
C LYS A 96 -15.33 4.85 1.65
N GLU A 97 -15.31 5.65 0.58
CA GLU A 97 -15.97 5.34 -0.71
C GLU A 97 -15.38 4.06 -1.35
N HIS A 98 -14.16 3.68 -1.00
CA HIS A 98 -13.44 2.49 -1.49
C HIS A 98 -13.40 1.36 -0.45
N ASN A 99 -14.22 1.41 0.60
CA ASN A 99 -14.24 0.44 1.71
C ASN A 99 -12.87 0.31 2.42
N ILE A 100 -12.09 1.39 2.48
CA ILE A 100 -10.78 1.38 3.12
C ILE A 100 -10.90 2.03 4.51
N THR A 101 -10.50 1.28 5.53
CA THR A 101 -10.45 1.73 6.92
C THR A 101 -9.02 2.06 7.31
N PHE A 102 -8.80 3.27 7.82
CA PHE A 102 -7.54 3.67 8.42
C PHE A 102 -7.68 3.78 9.93
N THR A 103 -6.90 3.00 10.66
CA THR A 103 -6.82 3.02 12.12
C THR A 103 -5.36 3.02 12.55
N PRO A 104 -4.80 4.17 12.97
CA PRO A 104 -3.42 4.20 13.46
C PRO A 104 -3.28 3.32 14.70
N GLY A 105 -2.17 2.59 14.79
CA GLY A 105 -1.88 1.78 15.95
C GLY A 105 -1.45 2.61 17.16
N ILE A 106 -1.62 2.07 18.36
CA ILE A 106 -1.05 2.64 19.58
C ILE A 106 0.47 2.48 19.56
N ASN A 107 0.94 1.43 18.89
CA ASN A 107 2.34 1.19 18.54
C ASN A 107 2.43 0.30 17.30
N GLU A 108 3.64 0.11 16.81
CA GLU A 108 3.93 -0.61 15.56
C GLU A 108 3.56 -2.08 15.61
N GLU A 109 3.81 -2.75 16.74
CA GLU A 109 3.52 -4.16 16.95
C GLU A 109 2.01 -4.45 16.97
N LEU A 110 1.23 -3.64 17.71
CA LEU A 110 -0.22 -3.77 17.72
C LEU A 110 -0.83 -3.46 16.35
N ALA A 111 -0.27 -2.50 15.62
CA ALA A 111 -0.66 -2.23 14.24
C ALA A 111 -0.40 -3.44 13.33
N ALA A 112 0.78 -4.07 13.45
CA ALA A 112 1.13 -5.26 12.67
C ALA A 112 0.19 -6.44 12.99
N THR A 113 -0.12 -6.66 14.26
CA THR A 113 -1.07 -7.69 14.71
C THR A 113 -2.48 -7.43 14.15
N ALA A 114 -2.94 -6.17 14.13
CA ALA A 114 -4.23 -5.82 13.55
C ALA A 114 -4.26 -6.08 12.03
N VAL A 115 -3.19 -5.74 11.30
CA VAL A 115 -3.07 -6.04 9.87
C VAL A 115 -3.03 -7.56 9.63
N LEU A 116 -2.31 -8.33 10.45
CA LEU A 116 -2.33 -9.79 10.39
C LEU A 116 -3.76 -10.33 10.58
N GLY A 117 -4.50 -9.81 11.57
CA GLY A 117 -5.89 -10.19 11.80
C GLY A 117 -6.79 -9.93 10.59
N SER A 118 -6.55 -8.87 9.82
CA SER A 118 -7.32 -8.57 8.61
C SER A 118 -7.15 -9.63 7.50
N GLN A 119 -6.07 -10.40 7.52
CA GLN A 119 -5.82 -11.50 6.57
C GLN A 119 -6.53 -12.81 6.95
N GLN A 120 -7.19 -12.85 8.08
CA GLN A 120 -7.88 -14.04 8.60
C GLN A 120 -9.41 -13.94 8.47
N VAL A 121 -9.91 -12.96 7.77
CA VAL A 121 -11.35 -12.69 7.60
C VAL A 121 -12.10 -13.92 7.06
N GLU A 122 -11.51 -14.63 6.11
CA GLU A 122 -12.13 -15.81 5.49
C GLU A 122 -12.23 -17.02 6.45
N THR A 123 -11.40 -17.06 7.50
CA THR A 123 -11.42 -18.17 8.47
C THR A 123 -12.60 -18.10 9.44
N SER A 124 -13.25 -16.94 9.55
CA SER A 124 -14.38 -16.72 10.46
C SER A 124 -15.70 -17.36 9.99
N GLY A 125 -15.77 -17.77 8.71
CA GLY A 125 -16.99 -18.32 8.11
C GLY A 125 -18.13 -17.32 7.86
N HIS A 126 -17.94 -16.05 8.22
CA HIS A 126 -18.91 -14.96 8.05
C HIS A 126 -18.16 -13.68 7.62
N ALA A 127 -17.69 -13.67 6.37
CA ALA A 127 -17.00 -12.52 5.82
C ALA A 127 -17.96 -11.67 4.98
N ASP A 128 -18.00 -10.35 5.22
CA ASP A 128 -18.75 -9.39 4.41
C ASP A 128 -18.04 -9.05 3.10
N TYR A 129 -16.76 -9.37 3.00
CA TYR A 129 -15.88 -9.08 1.87
C TYR A 129 -15.19 -10.34 1.37
N ASP A 130 -14.85 -10.38 0.09
CA ASP A 130 -14.08 -11.48 -0.53
C ASP A 130 -12.64 -11.55 0.02
N GLY A 131 -12.13 -10.46 0.57
CA GLY A 131 -10.84 -10.36 1.21
C GLY A 131 -10.57 -8.92 1.68
N VAL A 132 -9.55 -8.75 2.50
CA VAL A 132 -9.12 -7.44 2.99
C VAL A 132 -7.65 -7.24 2.64
N PHE A 133 -7.34 -6.31 1.73
CA PHE A 133 -5.94 -5.95 1.49
C PHE A 133 -5.44 -5.01 2.60
N GLY A 134 -4.18 -5.19 3.02
CA GLY A 134 -3.63 -4.50 4.18
C GLY A 134 -2.40 -3.66 3.86
N ILE A 135 -2.22 -2.56 4.59
CA ILE A 135 -0.95 -1.83 4.63
C ILE A 135 -0.55 -1.64 6.09
N TRP A 136 0.62 -2.15 6.42
CA TRP A 136 1.33 -1.75 7.61
C TRP A 136 2.38 -0.68 7.26
N TYR A 137 2.55 0.33 8.10
CA TYR A 137 3.60 1.33 7.92
C TYR A 137 4.27 1.68 9.25
N GLY A 138 5.58 1.92 9.17
CA GLY A 138 6.37 2.30 10.31
C GLY A 138 7.75 2.83 9.92
N LYS A 139 8.44 3.42 10.89
CA LYS A 139 9.85 3.78 10.80
C LYS A 139 10.71 2.55 11.06
N GLY A 140 12.00 2.57 10.70
CA GLY A 140 12.94 1.48 10.96
C GLY A 140 12.90 0.93 12.38
N PRO A 141 13.03 1.73 13.46
CA PRO A 141 12.87 1.24 14.83
C PRO A 141 11.51 0.60 15.12
N GLY A 142 10.47 1.04 14.43
CA GLY A 142 9.14 0.43 14.50
C GLY A 142 9.07 -0.92 13.80
N ALA A 143 9.81 -1.09 12.71
CA ALA A 143 9.99 -2.39 12.06
C ALA A 143 10.71 -3.39 12.98
N ASP A 144 11.77 -2.96 13.67
CA ASP A 144 12.42 -3.77 14.72
C ASP A 144 11.43 -4.21 15.79
N ARG A 145 10.65 -3.28 16.31
CA ARG A 145 9.66 -3.56 17.35
C ARG A 145 8.59 -4.55 16.89
N ALA A 146 8.13 -4.41 15.65
CA ALA A 146 7.06 -5.24 15.08
C ALA A 146 7.58 -6.55 14.46
N SER A 147 8.88 -6.83 14.54
CA SER A 147 9.54 -7.97 13.88
C SER A 147 8.84 -9.29 14.09
N ASP A 148 8.49 -9.63 15.34
CA ASP A 148 7.85 -10.90 15.65
C ASP A 148 6.48 -11.02 14.97
N ALA A 149 5.64 -9.99 15.10
CA ALA A 149 4.32 -9.96 14.49
C ALA A 149 4.38 -10.00 12.94
N LEU A 150 5.31 -9.25 12.32
CA LEU A 150 5.47 -9.23 10.87
C LEU A 150 6.03 -10.55 10.33
N LYS A 151 6.97 -11.17 11.04
CA LYS A 151 7.51 -12.49 10.69
C LYS A 151 6.45 -13.59 10.78
N HIS A 152 5.62 -13.56 11.81
CA HIS A 152 4.46 -14.45 11.93
C HIS A 152 3.46 -14.20 10.82
N ALA A 153 3.15 -12.92 10.51
CA ALA A 153 2.24 -12.57 9.43
C ALA A 153 2.70 -13.14 8.08
N ASN A 154 4.01 -13.05 7.77
CA ASN A 154 4.57 -13.64 6.56
C ASN A 154 4.46 -15.17 6.57
N SER A 155 4.68 -15.82 7.72
CA SER A 155 4.58 -17.28 7.85
C SER A 155 3.15 -17.81 7.71
N PHE A 156 2.15 -17.03 8.13
CA PHE A 156 0.74 -17.39 7.98
C PHE A 156 0.21 -17.15 6.56
N GLY A 157 0.89 -16.26 5.81
CA GLY A 157 0.47 -15.86 4.49
C GLY A 157 -0.68 -14.86 4.49
N ALA A 158 -1.09 -14.48 3.29
CA ALA A 158 -2.20 -13.56 3.07
C ALA A 158 -3.44 -14.30 2.56
N SER A 159 -4.61 -13.69 2.75
CA SER A 159 -5.85 -14.13 2.13
C SER A 159 -5.74 -14.07 0.59
N PRO A 160 -6.36 -15.01 -0.17
CA PRO A 160 -6.31 -15.03 -1.63
C PRO A 160 -6.74 -13.72 -2.30
N HIS A 161 -7.67 -12.98 -1.69
CA HIS A 161 -8.14 -11.67 -2.16
C HIS A 161 -7.75 -10.53 -1.22
N GLY A 162 -6.86 -10.81 -0.24
CA GLY A 162 -6.28 -9.83 0.66
C GLY A 162 -4.97 -9.27 0.15
N GLY A 163 -3.89 -9.74 0.73
CA GLY A 163 -2.53 -9.28 0.46
C GLY A 163 -2.11 -8.12 1.36
N VAL A 164 -0.83 -8.05 1.69
CA VAL A 164 -0.29 -7.04 2.62
C VAL A 164 0.96 -6.38 2.04
N LEU A 165 1.03 -5.07 2.19
CA LEU A 165 2.26 -4.28 2.00
C LEU A 165 2.81 -3.85 3.37
N VAL A 166 4.09 -4.06 3.58
CA VAL A 166 4.86 -3.53 4.71
C VAL A 166 5.67 -2.35 4.21
N VAL A 167 5.32 -1.14 4.65
CA VAL A 167 5.97 0.11 4.23
C VAL A 167 6.89 0.59 5.35
N ALA A 168 8.19 0.40 5.19
CA ALA A 168 9.19 0.93 6.10
C ALA A 168 9.76 2.25 5.57
N GLY A 169 9.74 3.28 6.41
CA GLY A 169 10.39 4.55 6.13
C GLY A 169 11.68 4.68 6.94
N ASP A 170 12.82 4.53 6.29
CA ASP A 170 14.11 4.61 6.96
C ASP A 170 14.70 6.02 6.94
N ASP A 171 15.36 6.36 8.03
CA ASP A 171 16.10 7.61 8.24
C ASP A 171 17.60 7.28 8.28
N HIS A 172 18.15 6.99 7.10
CA HIS A 172 19.55 6.53 6.98
C HIS A 172 20.58 7.48 7.58
N GLY A 173 20.30 8.79 7.54
CA GLY A 173 21.18 9.83 8.10
C GLY A 173 20.92 10.15 9.56
N ALA A 174 19.98 9.49 10.21
CA ALA A 174 19.52 9.78 11.58
C ALA A 174 19.16 11.27 11.80
N VAL A 175 18.58 11.92 10.79
CA VAL A 175 18.22 13.33 10.85
C VAL A 175 17.14 13.59 11.91
N SER A 176 16.21 12.67 12.07
CA SER A 176 15.13 12.71 13.08
C SER A 176 15.07 11.42 13.92
N SER A 177 16.19 10.74 14.10
CA SER A 177 16.34 9.50 14.84
C SER A 177 17.53 9.55 15.77
N SER A 178 17.52 8.78 16.85
CA SER A 178 18.68 8.63 17.74
C SER A 178 19.82 7.81 17.12
N MET A 179 19.50 7.00 16.08
CA MET A 179 20.46 6.21 15.31
C MET A 179 19.94 6.00 13.89
N ASN A 180 20.85 5.76 12.96
CA ASN A 180 20.51 5.37 11.60
C ASN A 180 19.87 3.99 11.56
N HIS A 181 19.06 3.78 10.51
CA HIS A 181 18.32 2.56 10.34
C HIS A 181 18.28 2.14 8.88
N GLN A 182 18.26 0.84 8.66
CA GLN A 182 18.10 0.22 7.35
C GLN A 182 17.28 -1.06 7.51
N SER A 183 16.04 -1.03 7.03
CA SER A 183 15.05 -2.10 7.27
C SER A 183 15.15 -3.26 6.28
N GLU A 184 15.89 -3.13 5.17
CA GLU A 184 15.96 -4.16 4.14
C GLU A 184 16.52 -5.48 4.67
N GLN A 185 17.60 -5.46 5.47
CA GLN A 185 18.18 -6.67 6.07
C GLN A 185 17.21 -7.32 7.07
N LEU A 186 16.39 -6.51 7.73
CA LEU A 186 15.38 -7.01 8.64
C LEU A 186 14.28 -7.74 7.86
N MET A 187 13.80 -7.15 6.77
CA MET A 187 12.81 -7.77 5.88
C MET A 187 13.35 -9.06 5.24
N GLU A 188 14.63 -9.09 4.86
CA GLU A 188 15.29 -10.31 4.39
C GLU A 188 15.26 -11.40 5.46
N SER A 189 15.53 -11.05 6.73
CA SER A 189 15.48 -12.00 7.85
C SER A 189 14.06 -12.53 8.13
N TRP A 190 13.03 -11.80 7.71
CA TRP A 190 11.63 -12.23 7.75
C TRP A 190 11.22 -13.03 6.51
N MET A 191 12.11 -13.19 5.53
CA MET A 191 11.85 -13.83 4.25
C MET A 191 10.80 -13.08 3.43
N MET A 192 10.72 -11.77 3.59
CA MET A 192 9.84 -10.90 2.79
C MET A 192 10.58 -10.35 1.56
N PRO A 193 9.98 -10.40 0.36
CA PRO A 193 10.52 -9.70 -0.80
C PRO A 193 10.58 -8.19 -0.55
N VAL A 194 11.66 -7.54 -0.96
CA VAL A 194 11.85 -6.09 -0.84
C VAL A 194 11.68 -5.41 -2.19
N LEU A 195 10.83 -4.41 -2.25
CA LEU A 195 10.62 -3.55 -3.41
C LEU A 195 11.17 -2.15 -3.07
N ALA A 196 12.16 -1.70 -3.82
CA ALA A 196 12.82 -0.41 -3.61
C ALA A 196 12.46 0.57 -4.75
N PRO A 197 11.37 1.36 -4.62
CA PRO A 197 10.96 2.30 -5.65
C PRO A 197 11.94 3.47 -5.76
N SER A 198 12.29 3.85 -7.00
CA SER A 198 13.22 4.94 -7.29
C SER A 198 12.52 6.26 -7.66
N ASN A 199 11.26 6.21 -7.99
CA ASN A 199 10.44 7.36 -8.40
C ASN A 199 8.96 7.14 -8.07
N LEU A 200 8.12 8.17 -8.27
CA LEU A 200 6.68 8.10 -7.93
C LEU A 200 5.92 7.06 -8.74
N LEU A 201 6.32 6.80 -9.97
CA LEU A 201 5.68 5.78 -10.80
C LEU A 201 6.00 4.38 -10.27
N ASP A 202 7.24 4.17 -9.81
CA ASP A 202 7.63 2.91 -9.16
C ASP A 202 6.82 2.69 -7.87
N TYR A 203 6.55 3.73 -7.06
CA TYR A 203 5.70 3.59 -5.89
C TYR A 203 4.34 2.98 -6.25
N LEU A 204 3.69 3.49 -7.29
CA LEU A 204 2.38 3.00 -7.71
C LEU A 204 2.47 1.59 -8.30
N ASN A 205 3.42 1.35 -9.20
CA ASN A 205 3.58 0.07 -9.88
C ASN A 205 4.01 -1.04 -8.90
N PHE A 206 5.00 -0.75 -8.04
CA PHE A 206 5.48 -1.71 -7.06
C PHE A 206 4.46 -1.96 -5.96
N GLY A 207 3.64 -0.96 -5.60
CA GLY A 207 2.54 -1.14 -4.68
C GLY A 207 1.52 -2.16 -5.19
N LEU A 208 1.04 -2.00 -6.42
CA LEU A 208 0.12 -2.95 -7.04
C LEU A 208 0.77 -4.33 -7.27
N TYR A 209 2.04 -4.35 -7.71
CA TYR A 209 2.80 -5.59 -7.85
C TYR A 209 2.97 -6.30 -6.50
N GLY A 210 3.28 -5.57 -5.44
CA GLY A 210 3.44 -6.10 -4.10
C GLY A 210 2.17 -6.76 -3.56
N PHE A 211 1.00 -6.16 -3.79
CA PHE A 211 -0.28 -6.80 -3.47
C PHE A 211 -0.49 -8.09 -4.25
N ALA A 212 -0.23 -8.08 -5.56
CA ALA A 212 -0.34 -9.29 -6.39
C ALA A 212 0.62 -10.38 -5.93
N LEU A 213 1.87 -10.01 -5.58
CA LEU A 213 2.87 -10.93 -5.06
C LEU A 213 2.43 -11.52 -3.71
N SER A 214 1.94 -10.68 -2.79
CA SER A 214 1.46 -11.11 -1.48
C SER A 214 0.24 -12.04 -1.55
N ARG A 215 -0.62 -11.89 -2.57
CA ARG A 215 -1.75 -12.79 -2.82
C ARG A 215 -1.34 -14.13 -3.40
N TYR A 216 -0.18 -14.18 -4.05
CA TYR A 216 0.33 -15.37 -4.73
C TYR A 216 1.14 -16.29 -3.81
N SER A 217 1.82 -15.74 -2.80
CA SER A 217 2.78 -16.44 -1.94
C SER A 217 2.17 -17.04 -0.68
#